data_8a9a58597f5603de39e8dbbb9d43d6cc
#
_entry.id   8a9a58597f5603de39e8dbbb9d43d6cc
#
_cell.length_a   1.000
_cell.length_b   1.000
_cell.length_c   1.000
_cell.angle_alpha   90.00
_cell.angle_beta   90.00
_cell.angle_gamma   90.00
#
_symmetry.space_group_name_H-M   'P 1'
#
loop_
_entity.id
_entity.type
_entity.pdbx_description
1 polymer ?
#
loop_
_entity_poly.entity_id
_entity_poly.type
_entity_poly.pdbx_seq_one_letter_code
_entity_poly.pdbx_strand_id
1 'polypeptide(L)'
;MISLHALSELIFPSRCLGCRQLGIGICSQCRASWHPHIYRTSISAEGFSFPVYSAVAYSAVAQKVLLGAKESALHDADRLIHQAFSHSLSYFYSEVGIADLVPIPSRKANTRKRGRDFILEETNALARSPHVQVRAILSHSRKVKDQTTLNSQSRENNLSQSMRCANREDSSNIPVILIDD
;
A
#
# COMPACT_ATOMS: atom_id res chain seq x y z
N MET A 1 -20.86 31.90 10.39
CA MET A 1 -19.57 31.94 9.69
C MET A 1 -19.50 30.72 8.76
N ILE A 2 -19.52 30.93 7.44
CA ILE A 2 -19.35 29.84 6.46
C ILE A 2 -17.90 29.41 6.57
N SER A 3 -17.65 28.14 6.87
CA SER A 3 -16.29 27.59 6.95
C SER A 3 -15.61 27.73 5.59
N LEU A 4 -14.32 28.08 5.56
CA LEU A 4 -13.49 28.08 4.34
C LEU A 4 -13.56 26.73 3.60
N HIS A 5 -13.75 25.65 4.35
CA HIS A 5 -13.96 24.31 3.82
C HIS A 5 -15.28 24.20 3.02
N ALA A 6 -16.38 24.78 3.52
CA ALA A 6 -17.65 24.76 2.82
C ALA A 6 -17.60 25.60 1.52
N LEU A 7 -16.81 26.68 1.51
CA LEU A 7 -16.62 27.49 0.32
C LEU A 7 -15.74 26.77 -0.74
N SER A 8 -14.72 26.06 -0.31
CA SER A 8 -13.86 25.27 -1.21
C SER A 8 -14.63 24.09 -1.84
N GLU A 9 -15.51 23.47 -1.09
CA GLU A 9 -16.39 22.38 -1.59
C GLU A 9 -17.41 22.89 -2.63
N LEU A 10 -17.82 24.16 -2.55
CA LEU A 10 -18.71 24.75 -3.55
C LEU A 10 -18.02 24.99 -4.89
N ILE A 11 -16.72 25.34 -4.86
CA ILE A 11 -15.92 25.65 -6.08
C ILE A 11 -15.28 24.37 -6.63
N PHE A 12 -14.81 23.47 -5.74
CA PHE A 12 -14.14 22.21 -6.09
C PHE A 12 -14.83 21.06 -5.35
N PRO A 13 -16.04 20.66 -5.77
CA PRO A 13 -16.75 19.58 -5.09
C PRO A 13 -15.98 18.26 -5.19
N SER A 14 -15.95 17.53 -4.06
CA SER A 14 -15.41 16.18 -3.99
C SER A 14 -15.99 15.31 -5.10
N ARG A 15 -15.17 14.45 -5.70
CA ARG A 15 -15.61 13.52 -6.73
C ARG A 15 -15.34 12.10 -6.31
N CYS A 16 -16.32 11.23 -6.49
CA CYS A 16 -16.17 9.81 -6.22
C CYS A 16 -14.92 9.24 -6.89
N LEU A 17 -14.05 8.63 -6.12
CA LEU A 17 -12.80 8.01 -6.59
C LEU A 17 -13.05 6.95 -7.68
N GLY A 18 -14.18 6.22 -7.60
CA GLY A 18 -14.53 5.20 -8.57
C GLY A 18 -15.20 5.74 -9.84
N CYS A 19 -16.36 6.40 -9.73
CA CYS A 19 -17.21 6.79 -10.86
C CYS A 19 -17.20 8.29 -11.19
N ARG A 20 -16.50 9.12 -10.41
CA ARG A 20 -16.39 10.57 -10.55
C ARG A 20 -17.69 11.35 -10.26
N GLN A 21 -18.73 10.72 -9.73
CA GLN A 21 -19.94 11.40 -9.27
C GLN A 21 -19.59 12.51 -8.26
N LEU A 22 -20.25 13.66 -8.37
CA LEU A 22 -20.02 14.81 -7.51
C LEU A 22 -20.57 14.61 -6.09
N GLY A 23 -19.95 15.28 -5.13
CA GLY A 23 -20.45 15.46 -3.77
C GLY A 23 -20.04 14.39 -2.76
N ILE A 24 -19.22 13.40 -3.13
CA ILE A 24 -18.78 12.35 -2.20
C ILE A 24 -17.46 11.72 -2.64
N GLY A 25 -16.55 11.48 -1.69
CA GLY A 25 -15.23 10.85 -1.98
C GLY A 25 -15.34 9.41 -2.50
N ILE A 26 -16.31 8.61 -2.03
CA ILE A 26 -16.69 7.31 -2.59
C ILE A 26 -18.18 7.06 -2.42
N CYS A 27 -18.93 6.89 -3.51
CA CYS A 27 -20.38 6.63 -3.48
C CYS A 27 -20.67 5.20 -3.03
N SER A 28 -21.94 4.92 -2.65
CA SER A 28 -22.36 3.60 -2.15
C SER A 28 -22.07 2.46 -3.11
N GLN A 29 -22.31 2.65 -4.41
CA GLN A 29 -22.03 1.64 -5.44
C GLN A 29 -20.51 1.35 -5.57
N CYS A 30 -19.68 2.38 -5.60
CA CYS A 30 -18.24 2.21 -5.64
C CYS A 30 -17.69 1.65 -4.33
N ARG A 31 -18.28 2.00 -3.19
CA ARG A 31 -17.96 1.42 -1.89
C ARG A 31 -18.30 -0.07 -1.84
N ALA A 32 -19.42 -0.48 -2.41
CA ALA A 32 -19.76 -1.89 -2.55
C ALA A 32 -18.76 -2.65 -3.42
N SER A 33 -18.22 -2.01 -4.46
CA SER A 33 -17.14 -2.59 -5.29
C SER A 33 -15.77 -2.56 -4.63
N TRP A 34 -15.51 -1.60 -3.74
CA TRP A 34 -14.31 -1.54 -2.90
C TRP A 34 -14.32 -2.65 -1.85
N HIS A 35 -15.45 -2.96 -1.26
CA HIS A 35 -15.79 -4.04 -0.33
C HIS A 35 -14.60 -4.63 0.44
N PRO A 36 -14.11 -4.01 1.52
CA PRO A 36 -13.00 -4.55 2.30
C PRO A 36 -13.36 -5.92 2.87
N HIS A 37 -12.53 -6.91 2.54
CA HIS A 37 -12.64 -8.28 3.03
C HIS A 37 -11.24 -8.89 3.09
N ILE A 38 -10.94 -9.68 4.11
CA ILE A 38 -9.64 -10.31 4.22
C ILE A 38 -9.53 -11.51 3.30
N TYR A 39 -8.64 -11.39 2.33
CA TYR A 39 -8.23 -12.48 1.45
C TYR A 39 -6.91 -13.05 1.96
N ARG A 40 -6.92 -14.33 2.32
CA ARG A 40 -5.73 -15.06 2.71
C ARG A 40 -5.27 -15.94 1.55
N THR A 41 -4.04 -15.72 1.13
CA THR A 41 -3.35 -16.53 0.12
C THR A 41 -1.96 -16.90 0.63
N SER A 42 -1.17 -17.62 -0.16
CA SER A 42 0.23 -17.88 0.15
C SER A 42 1.09 -17.76 -1.11
N ILE A 43 2.33 -17.36 -0.89
CA ILE A 43 3.37 -17.33 -1.92
C ILE A 43 4.44 -18.34 -1.52
N SER A 44 4.83 -19.20 -2.45
CA SER A 44 5.93 -20.15 -2.22
C SER A 44 7.19 -19.63 -2.90
N ALA A 45 8.30 -19.57 -2.15
CA ALA A 45 9.60 -19.18 -2.66
C ALA A 45 10.68 -20.01 -1.96
N GLU A 46 11.62 -20.57 -2.73
CA GLU A 46 12.77 -21.32 -2.23
C GLU A 46 12.42 -22.43 -1.22
N GLY A 47 11.27 -23.10 -1.42
CA GLY A 47 10.78 -24.18 -0.54
C GLY A 47 10.04 -23.71 0.71
N PHE A 48 9.91 -22.41 0.93
CA PHE A 48 9.13 -21.83 2.01
C PHE A 48 7.77 -21.33 1.50
N SER A 49 6.77 -21.35 2.38
CA SER A 49 5.44 -20.78 2.11
C SER A 49 5.20 -19.60 3.03
N PHE A 50 4.89 -18.45 2.43
CA PHE A 50 4.63 -17.20 3.15
C PHE A 50 3.15 -16.84 3.05
N PRO A 51 2.45 -16.58 4.17
CA PRO A 51 1.08 -16.12 4.13
C PRO A 51 1.00 -14.69 3.60
N VAL A 52 -0.01 -14.42 2.78
CA VAL A 52 -0.30 -13.08 2.25
C VAL A 52 -1.74 -12.70 2.62
N TYR A 53 -1.90 -11.54 3.20
CA TYR A 53 -3.18 -10.98 3.62
C TYR A 53 -3.47 -9.71 2.84
N SER A 54 -4.57 -9.69 2.12
CA SER A 54 -5.05 -8.53 1.36
C SER A 54 -6.42 -8.13 1.85
N ALA A 55 -6.68 -6.85 2.02
CA ALA A 55 -7.98 -6.36 2.51
C ALA A 55 -8.95 -5.99 1.37
N VAL A 56 -8.51 -5.95 0.13
CA VAL A 56 -9.34 -5.54 -1.00
C VAL A 56 -8.98 -6.37 -2.23
N ALA A 57 -10.00 -6.92 -2.90
CA ALA A 57 -9.79 -7.56 -4.19
C ALA A 57 -9.49 -6.53 -5.28
N TYR A 58 -8.58 -6.87 -6.20
CA TYR A 58 -8.28 -6.00 -7.32
C TYR A 58 -9.53 -5.81 -8.21
N SER A 59 -9.92 -4.57 -8.40
CA SER A 59 -11.07 -4.16 -9.20
C SER A 59 -10.80 -2.82 -9.89
N ALA A 60 -11.65 -2.43 -10.83
CA ALA A 60 -11.54 -1.11 -11.47
C ALA A 60 -11.67 0.05 -10.46
N VAL A 61 -12.43 -0.14 -9.38
CA VAL A 61 -12.53 0.84 -8.29
C VAL A 61 -11.26 0.82 -7.45
N ALA A 62 -10.77 -0.36 -7.06
CA ALA A 62 -9.54 -0.51 -6.29
C ALA A 62 -8.34 0.11 -7.02
N GLN A 63 -8.21 -0.13 -8.32
CA GLN A 63 -7.18 0.50 -9.15
C GLN A 63 -7.23 2.03 -9.11
N LYS A 64 -8.43 2.63 -9.23
CA LYS A 64 -8.59 4.09 -9.20
C LYS A 64 -8.29 4.68 -7.82
N VAL A 65 -8.71 4.02 -6.74
CA VAL A 65 -8.39 4.41 -5.37
C VAL A 65 -6.88 4.37 -5.17
N LEU A 66 -6.23 3.28 -5.54
CA LEU A 66 -4.79 3.11 -5.41
C LEU A 66 -4.01 4.17 -6.20
N LEU A 67 -4.38 4.41 -7.45
CA LEU A 67 -3.77 5.47 -8.28
C LEU A 67 -4.04 6.87 -7.71
N GLY A 68 -5.24 7.11 -7.17
CA GLY A 68 -5.59 8.36 -6.49
C GLY A 68 -4.68 8.65 -5.30
N ALA A 69 -4.40 7.64 -4.49
CA ALA A 69 -3.47 7.73 -3.37
C ALA A 69 -2.02 7.91 -3.85
N LYS A 70 -1.55 7.04 -4.73
CA LYS A 70 -0.13 7.01 -5.15
C LYS A 70 0.30 8.17 -6.01
N GLU A 71 -0.51 8.55 -7.01
CA GLU A 71 -0.11 9.51 -8.04
C GLU A 71 -0.66 10.92 -7.78
N SER A 72 -1.75 11.05 -7.06
CA SER A 72 -2.45 12.32 -6.89
C SER A 72 -2.54 12.78 -5.42
N ALA A 73 -2.07 11.98 -4.48
CA ALA A 73 -2.13 12.24 -3.02
C ALA A 73 -3.53 12.71 -2.57
N LEU A 74 -4.58 12.07 -3.10
CA LEU A 74 -5.96 12.39 -2.75
C LEU A 74 -6.25 11.88 -1.34
N HIS A 75 -6.58 12.78 -0.42
CA HIS A 75 -6.80 12.47 0.99
C HIS A 75 -7.83 11.36 1.23
N ASP A 76 -8.94 11.37 0.50
CA ASP A 76 -9.96 10.32 0.60
C ASP A 76 -9.43 8.95 0.15
N ALA A 77 -8.54 8.92 -0.85
CA ALA A 77 -7.90 7.71 -1.32
C ALA A 77 -6.88 7.20 -0.30
N ASP A 78 -6.01 8.08 0.23
CA ASP A 78 -5.06 7.75 1.29
C ASP A 78 -5.78 7.13 2.49
N ARG A 79 -6.90 7.74 2.92
CA ARG A 79 -7.70 7.23 4.03
C ARG A 79 -8.26 5.82 3.78
N LEU A 80 -8.77 5.55 2.58
CA LEU A 80 -9.30 4.23 2.22
C LEU A 80 -8.20 3.17 2.19
N ILE A 81 -7.04 3.49 1.63
CA ILE A 81 -5.88 2.60 1.60
C ILE A 81 -5.35 2.34 3.01
N HIS A 82 -5.22 3.38 3.84
CA HIS A 82 -4.80 3.23 5.22
C HIS A 82 -5.74 2.32 6.02
N GLN A 83 -7.06 2.46 5.83
CA GLN A 83 -8.04 1.56 6.46
C GLN A 83 -7.89 0.11 5.98
N ALA A 84 -7.63 -0.11 4.68
CA ALA A 84 -7.41 -1.43 4.13
C ALA A 84 -6.16 -2.09 4.71
N PHE A 85 -5.03 -1.38 4.74
CA PHE A 85 -3.80 -1.86 5.37
C PHE A 85 -3.99 -2.14 6.87
N SER A 86 -4.62 -1.23 7.61
CA SER A 86 -4.88 -1.41 9.04
C SER A 86 -5.72 -2.65 9.31
N HIS A 87 -6.72 -2.93 8.46
CA HIS A 87 -7.56 -4.12 8.57
C HIS A 87 -6.77 -5.40 8.30
N SER A 88 -5.98 -5.46 7.20
CA SER A 88 -5.10 -6.62 6.91
C SER A 88 -4.09 -6.86 8.03
N LEU A 89 -3.47 -5.80 8.52
CA LEU A 89 -2.46 -5.88 9.56
C LEU A 89 -3.04 -6.36 10.91
N SER A 90 -4.21 -5.86 11.29
CA SER A 90 -4.89 -6.29 12.51
C SER A 90 -5.24 -7.77 12.45
N TYR A 91 -5.70 -8.25 11.30
CA TYR A 91 -5.99 -9.67 11.10
C TYR A 91 -4.70 -10.51 11.14
N PHE A 92 -3.64 -10.05 10.48
CA PHE A 92 -2.34 -10.70 10.52
C PHE A 92 -1.84 -10.86 11.96
N TYR A 93 -1.89 -9.78 12.76
CA TYR A 93 -1.46 -9.82 14.15
C TYR A 93 -2.28 -10.78 15.03
N SER A 94 -3.56 -10.95 14.73
CA SER A 94 -4.40 -11.91 15.46
C SER A 94 -4.02 -13.38 15.18
N GLU A 95 -3.47 -13.67 14.00
CA GLU A 95 -3.07 -15.04 13.63
C GLU A 95 -1.60 -15.35 13.92
N VAL A 96 -0.70 -14.40 13.70
CA VAL A 96 0.75 -14.64 13.68
C VAL A 96 1.46 -13.94 14.86
N GLY A 97 0.82 -12.96 15.47
CA GLY A 97 1.40 -12.16 16.54
C GLY A 97 2.07 -10.88 16.03
N ILE A 98 2.64 -10.11 16.98
CA ILE A 98 3.29 -8.83 16.70
C ILE A 98 4.60 -9.06 15.94
N ALA A 99 4.84 -8.24 14.93
CA ALA A 99 6.03 -8.28 14.07
C ALA A 99 6.43 -6.86 13.65
N ASP A 100 7.69 -6.69 13.28
CA ASP A 100 8.16 -5.43 12.70
C ASP A 100 7.70 -5.27 11.25
N LEU A 101 7.50 -4.03 10.82
CA LEU A 101 7.01 -3.70 9.49
C LEU A 101 8.16 -3.33 8.57
N VAL A 102 8.22 -3.99 7.42
CA VAL A 102 9.25 -3.74 6.41
C VAL A 102 8.57 -3.26 5.12
N PRO A 103 8.67 -1.98 4.77
CA PRO A 103 8.13 -1.46 3.53
C PRO A 103 8.91 -1.99 2.33
N ILE A 104 8.20 -2.43 1.29
CA ILE A 104 8.81 -2.71 0.00
C ILE A 104 9.22 -1.38 -0.65
N PRO A 105 10.50 -1.22 -1.05
CA PRO A 105 10.99 0.08 -1.51
C PRO A 105 10.39 0.48 -2.86
N SER A 106 9.83 1.69 -2.92
CA SER A 106 9.42 2.30 -4.17
C SER A 106 10.62 2.62 -5.07
N ARG A 107 10.42 2.61 -6.39
CA ARG A 107 11.47 3.09 -7.31
C ARG A 107 11.76 4.57 -7.08
N LYS A 108 13.04 4.94 -6.94
CA LYS A 108 13.48 6.33 -6.73
C LYS A 108 12.92 7.31 -7.77
N ALA A 109 12.74 6.87 -9.02
CA ALA A 109 12.14 7.70 -10.06
C ALA A 109 10.65 8.01 -9.78
N ASN A 110 9.90 7.01 -9.27
CA ASN A 110 8.50 7.17 -8.91
C ASN A 110 8.35 8.07 -7.68
N THR A 111 9.17 7.85 -6.64
CA THR A 111 9.20 8.70 -5.44
C THR A 111 9.51 10.15 -5.79
N ARG A 112 10.49 10.41 -6.67
CA ARG A 112 10.79 11.79 -7.13
C ARG A 112 9.64 12.41 -7.92
N LYS A 113 8.99 11.64 -8.81
CA LYS A 113 7.84 12.11 -9.60
C LYS A 113 6.64 12.46 -8.72
N ARG A 114 6.39 11.65 -7.68
CA ARG A 114 5.25 11.78 -6.77
C ARG A 114 5.50 12.77 -5.63
N GLY A 115 6.76 13.08 -5.32
CA GLY A 115 7.15 13.89 -4.17
C GLY A 115 7.02 13.16 -2.83
N ARG A 116 6.64 11.85 -2.83
CA ARG A 116 6.44 11.04 -1.62
C ARG A 116 6.83 9.58 -1.84
N ASP A 117 7.22 8.88 -0.78
CA ASP A 117 7.32 7.42 -0.76
C ASP A 117 6.07 6.85 -0.08
N PHE A 118 5.08 6.54 -0.91
CA PHE A 118 3.75 6.14 -0.46
C PHE A 118 3.77 4.95 0.50
N ILE A 119 4.49 3.86 0.16
CA ILE A 119 4.52 2.66 1.00
C ILE A 119 5.25 2.93 2.32
N LEU A 120 6.36 3.67 2.30
CA LEU A 120 7.08 4.02 3.52
C LEU A 120 6.21 4.92 4.44
N GLU A 121 5.51 5.91 3.89
CA GLU A 121 4.61 6.78 4.65
C GLU A 121 3.47 6.00 5.28
N GLU A 122 2.81 5.12 4.51
CA GLU A 122 1.75 4.25 5.02
C GLU A 122 2.26 3.29 6.09
N THR A 123 3.44 2.67 5.88
CA THR A 123 4.04 1.77 6.88
C THR A 123 4.32 2.50 8.19
N ASN A 124 4.86 3.71 8.13
CA ASN A 124 5.07 4.54 9.32
C ASN A 124 3.75 4.90 10.03
N ALA A 125 2.70 5.19 9.27
CA ALA A 125 1.37 5.48 9.81
C ALA A 125 0.71 4.26 10.47
N LEU A 126 1.06 3.04 10.06
CA LEU A 126 0.58 1.78 10.62
C LEU A 126 1.28 1.40 11.93
N ALA A 127 2.53 1.78 12.12
CA ALA A 127 3.34 1.44 13.30
C ALA A 127 2.94 2.29 14.53
N ARG A 128 1.71 2.14 14.98
CA ARG A 128 1.16 2.93 16.11
C ARG A 128 1.52 2.39 17.50
N SER A 129 1.98 1.15 17.58
CA SER A 129 2.37 0.52 18.84
C SER A 129 3.86 0.77 19.10
N PRO A 130 4.26 1.09 20.36
CA PRO A 130 5.68 1.23 20.71
C PRO A 130 6.48 -0.08 20.56
N HIS A 131 5.80 -1.21 20.45
CA HIS A 131 6.41 -2.53 20.26
C HIS A 131 6.59 -2.92 18.78
N VAL A 132 6.16 -2.09 17.84
CA VAL A 132 6.27 -2.33 16.40
C VAL A 132 7.22 -1.32 15.80
N GLN A 133 8.29 -1.79 15.19
CA GLN A 133 9.26 -0.93 14.51
C GLN A 133 9.07 -0.96 12.99
N VAL A 134 9.32 0.16 12.35
CA VAL A 134 9.44 0.22 10.88
C VAL A 134 10.89 0.07 10.52
N ARG A 135 11.20 -1.00 9.78
CA ARG A 135 12.57 -1.34 9.38
C ARG A 135 12.72 -1.17 7.87
N ALA A 136 13.17 -0.02 7.42
CA ALA A 136 13.42 0.25 6.00
C ALA A 136 14.76 -0.38 5.54
N ILE A 137 14.90 -1.69 5.73
CA ILE A 137 16.13 -2.46 5.46
C ILE A 137 16.25 -2.92 4.01
N LEU A 138 15.19 -2.82 3.22
CA LEU A 138 15.20 -3.22 1.82
C LEU A 138 15.56 -2.02 0.92
N SER A 139 16.34 -2.30 -0.11
CA SER A 139 16.68 -1.30 -1.14
C SER A 139 16.87 -1.94 -2.50
N HIS A 140 16.66 -1.18 -3.58
CA HIS A 140 17.00 -1.65 -4.92
C HIS A 140 18.53 -1.71 -5.11
N SER A 141 19.02 -2.88 -5.53
CA SER A 141 20.44 -3.10 -5.87
C SER A 141 20.82 -2.54 -7.23
N ARG A 142 19.84 -2.38 -8.13
CA ARG A 142 19.99 -1.86 -9.50
C ARG A 142 18.75 -1.10 -9.96
N LYS A 143 18.85 -0.42 -11.11
CA LYS A 143 17.69 0.21 -11.73
C LYS A 143 16.67 -0.84 -12.19
N VAL A 144 15.44 -0.71 -11.75
CA VAL A 144 14.30 -1.54 -12.14
C VAL A 144 13.46 -0.74 -13.15
N LYS A 145 13.08 -1.39 -14.27
CA LYS A 145 12.19 -0.78 -15.28
C LYS A 145 10.76 -0.64 -14.75
N ASP A 146 9.96 0.19 -15.41
CA ASP A 146 8.54 0.32 -15.05
C ASP A 146 7.81 -1.00 -15.33
N GLN A 147 7.06 -1.46 -14.33
CA GLN A 147 6.37 -2.74 -14.39
C GLN A 147 5.05 -2.68 -15.16
N THR A 148 4.49 -1.48 -15.30
CA THR A 148 3.20 -1.27 -15.97
C THR A 148 3.23 -1.66 -17.44
N THR A 149 4.40 -1.63 -18.08
CA THR A 149 4.60 -1.95 -19.50
C THR A 149 5.12 -3.38 -19.74
N LEU A 150 5.32 -4.17 -18.68
CA LEU A 150 5.94 -5.49 -18.77
C LEU A 150 4.90 -6.60 -18.62
N ASN A 151 5.05 -7.70 -19.39
CA ASN A 151 4.33 -8.94 -19.16
C ASN A 151 4.87 -9.70 -17.93
N SER A 152 4.19 -10.76 -17.49
CA SER A 152 4.52 -11.49 -16.25
C SER A 152 5.98 -11.98 -16.21
N GLN A 153 6.45 -12.64 -17.27
CA GLN A 153 7.83 -13.14 -17.36
C GLN A 153 8.87 -12.01 -17.33
N SER A 154 8.59 -10.91 -18.02
CA SER A 154 9.46 -9.74 -18.02
C SER A 154 9.47 -9.03 -16.66
N ARG A 155 8.37 -9.05 -15.90
CA ARG A 155 8.32 -8.53 -14.53
C ARG A 155 9.18 -9.35 -13.59
N GLU A 156 9.08 -10.68 -13.66
CA GLU A 156 9.90 -11.58 -12.85
C GLU A 156 11.39 -11.36 -13.11
N ASN A 157 11.81 -11.37 -14.38
CA ASN A 157 13.20 -11.10 -14.76
C ASN A 157 13.68 -9.70 -14.34
N ASN A 158 12.79 -8.70 -14.42
CA ASN A 158 13.08 -7.32 -14.03
C ASN A 158 13.27 -7.18 -12.51
N LEU A 159 12.54 -7.96 -11.71
CA LEU A 159 12.64 -7.96 -10.26
C LEU A 159 13.70 -8.93 -9.71
N SER A 160 14.02 -9.98 -10.45
CA SER A 160 15.02 -10.96 -10.02
C SER A 160 16.33 -10.27 -9.60
N GLN A 161 16.78 -10.56 -8.37
CA GLN A 161 18.01 -10.01 -7.76
C GLN A 161 18.05 -8.46 -7.74
N SER A 162 16.90 -7.79 -7.87
CA SER A 162 16.84 -6.32 -7.88
C SER A 162 16.80 -5.69 -6.49
N MET A 163 16.62 -6.50 -5.46
CA MET A 163 16.57 -6.04 -4.07
C MET A 163 17.72 -6.60 -3.25
N ARG A 164 18.13 -5.86 -2.25
CA ARG A 164 19.09 -6.27 -1.22
C ARG A 164 18.57 -5.86 0.16
N CYS A 165 18.89 -6.66 1.17
CA CYS A 165 18.68 -6.35 2.57
C CYS A 165 19.98 -5.73 3.14
N ALA A 166 19.87 -4.63 3.89
CA ALA A 166 21.02 -3.92 4.46
C ALA A 166 21.64 -4.67 5.66
N ASN A 167 20.83 -5.34 6.47
CA ASN A 167 21.24 -5.98 7.73
C ASN A 167 21.04 -7.49 7.66
N ARG A 168 21.97 -8.20 7.00
CA ARG A 168 21.96 -9.67 6.98
C ARG A 168 22.33 -10.32 8.33
N GLU A 169 22.98 -9.56 9.21
CA GLU A 169 23.48 -10.05 10.50
C GLU A 169 22.57 -9.73 11.68
N ASP A 170 21.40 -9.10 11.42
CA ASP A 170 20.43 -8.83 12.48
C ASP A 170 19.74 -10.14 12.88
N SER A 171 20.33 -10.78 13.89
CA SER A 171 19.87 -12.03 14.51
C SER A 171 18.68 -11.83 15.45
N SER A 172 17.94 -10.72 15.33
CA SER A 172 16.68 -10.56 16.06
C SER A 172 15.71 -11.64 15.58
N ASN A 173 15.26 -12.50 16.48
CA ASN A 173 14.20 -13.49 16.22
C ASN A 173 12.82 -12.84 16.09
N ILE A 174 12.76 -11.53 15.81
CA ILE A 174 11.50 -10.80 15.65
C ILE A 174 10.99 -11.06 14.23
N PRO A 175 9.78 -11.60 14.07
CA PRO A 175 9.18 -11.78 12.76
C PRO A 175 8.98 -10.43 12.07
N VAL A 176 9.02 -10.44 10.74
CA VAL A 176 8.80 -9.23 9.93
C VAL A 176 7.62 -9.42 8.98
N ILE A 177 6.89 -8.36 8.75
CA ILE A 177 5.81 -8.28 7.77
C ILE A 177 6.26 -7.37 6.64
N LEU A 178 6.24 -7.88 5.42
CA LEU A 178 6.44 -7.06 4.23
C LEU A 178 5.15 -6.30 3.90
N ILE A 179 5.26 -4.99 3.73
CA ILE A 179 4.15 -4.11 3.36
C ILE A 179 4.32 -3.66 1.91
N ASP A 180 3.32 -3.97 1.09
CA ASP A 180 3.23 -3.56 -0.32
C ASP A 180 1.77 -3.30 -0.72
N ASP A 181 1.52 -2.68 -1.88
CA ASP A 181 0.20 -2.29 -2.38
C ASP A 181 -0.35 -3.13 -3.52
#